data_d64c0fab840ef9b1cdf99fe98f51521d
#
_entry.id   d64c0fab840ef9b1cdf99fe98f51521d
#
_cell.length_a   1.000
_cell.length_b   1.000
_cell.length_c   1.000
_cell.angle_alpha   90.00
_cell.angle_beta   90.00
_cell.angle_gamma   90.00
#
_symmetry.space_group_name_H-M   'P 1'
#
loop_
_entity.id
_entity.type
_entity.pdbx_description
1 polymer ?
#
loop_
_entity_poly.entity_id
_entity_poly.type
_entity_poly.pdbx_seq_one_letter_code
_entity_poly.pdbx_strand_id
1 'polypeptide(L)'
;MNETTTDWYGPDAATFGDRLAAAREAAGMDQATLAKRMGLKLSTVQKWEDDLAEPRANRLQMIAGMLNVSMVWLITGEGEGVSEPESDPISADMHEILMEIRGLQAQFKSRAEKLGRLEKKLRLLLKTEA
;
A
#
# COMPACT_ATOMS: atom_id res chain seq x y z
N MET A 1 -12.22 -19.62 15.56
CA MET A 1 -11.79 -19.11 15.36
C MET A 1 -11.24 -18.18 15.38
N ASN A 2 -10.94 -17.99 15.33
CA ASN A 2 -10.47 -17.12 15.35
C ASN A 2 -10.14 -16.37 14.83
N GLU A 3 -10.05 -16.49 14.46
CA GLU A 3 -9.95 -15.66 13.95
C GLU A 3 -9.87 -14.54 13.95
N THR A 4 -9.73 -14.24 14.40
CA THR A 4 -9.91 -12.86 14.76
C THR A 4 -8.61 -12.09 14.95
N THR A 5 -7.52 -12.68 14.68
CA THR A 5 -6.28 -11.94 14.61
C THR A 5 -6.33 -11.08 13.36
N THR A 6 -6.59 -9.83 13.56
CA THR A 6 -6.56 -8.85 12.50
C THR A 6 -5.12 -8.59 12.13
N ASP A 7 -4.75 -8.96 10.94
CA ASP A 7 -3.44 -8.59 10.41
C ASP A 7 -3.56 -7.23 9.74
N TRP A 8 -3.15 -6.20 10.48
CA TRP A 8 -3.23 -4.81 10.02
C TRP A 8 -2.54 -4.55 8.69
N TYR A 9 -1.43 -5.23 8.45
CA TYR A 9 -0.58 -4.99 7.29
C TYR A 9 -0.59 -6.15 6.31
N GLY A 10 -1.53 -7.07 6.49
CA GLY A 10 -1.66 -8.23 5.63
C GLY A 10 -2.23 -7.90 4.25
N PRO A 11 -2.30 -8.89 3.38
CA PRO A 11 -2.71 -8.67 1.98
C PRO A 11 -4.08 -8.06 1.81
N ASP A 12 -5.00 -8.37 2.72
CA ASP A 12 -6.39 -7.90 2.63
C ASP A 12 -6.63 -6.59 3.35
N ALA A 13 -5.73 -6.19 4.25
CA ALA A 13 -5.91 -5.04 5.12
C ALA A 13 -5.11 -3.82 4.70
N ALA A 14 -4.04 -4.01 3.95
CA ALA A 14 -3.12 -2.92 3.63
C ALA A 14 -2.55 -3.07 2.23
N THR A 15 -2.17 -1.92 1.66
CA THR A 15 -1.47 -1.87 0.39
C THR A 15 0.05 -1.89 0.63
N PHE A 16 0.82 -2.00 -0.45
CA PHE A 16 2.26 -1.86 -0.37
C PHE A 16 2.64 -0.52 0.28
N GLY A 17 2.01 0.57 -0.16
CA GLY A 17 2.28 1.90 0.38
C GLY A 17 2.00 1.99 1.87
N ASP A 18 0.93 1.37 2.33
CA ASP A 18 0.60 1.31 3.75
C ASP A 18 1.68 0.59 4.54
N ARG A 19 2.15 -0.54 4.03
CA ARG A 19 3.20 -1.31 4.69
C ARG A 19 4.53 -0.57 4.71
N LEU A 20 4.85 0.11 3.62
CA LEU A 20 6.06 0.92 3.54
C LEU A 20 6.02 2.04 4.59
N ALA A 21 4.90 2.75 4.67
CA ALA A 21 4.73 3.82 5.65
C ALA A 21 4.86 3.29 7.08
N ALA A 22 4.23 2.14 7.37
CA ALA A 22 4.30 1.53 8.69
C ALA A 22 5.74 1.12 9.05
N ALA A 23 6.46 0.53 8.11
CA ALA A 23 7.85 0.12 8.35
C ALA A 23 8.75 1.34 8.57
N ARG A 24 8.54 2.40 7.80
CA ARG A 24 9.27 3.64 7.95
C ARG A 24 9.04 4.27 9.33
N GLU A 25 7.79 4.36 9.74
CA GLU A 25 7.42 4.92 11.04
C GLU A 25 7.97 4.07 12.19
N ALA A 26 7.90 2.75 12.07
CA ALA A 26 8.46 1.84 13.06
C ALA A 26 9.97 2.00 13.19
N ALA A 27 10.65 2.40 12.13
CA ALA A 27 12.08 2.66 12.13
C ALA A 27 12.41 4.09 12.62
N GLY A 28 11.40 4.88 12.98
CA GLY A 28 11.60 6.22 13.51
C GLY A 28 11.98 7.26 12.46
N MET A 29 11.61 7.05 11.21
CA MET A 29 11.95 7.96 10.13
C MET A 29 10.71 8.65 9.57
N ASP A 30 10.88 9.92 9.17
CA ASP A 30 9.87 10.58 8.34
C ASP A 30 10.19 10.30 6.87
N GLN A 31 9.30 10.70 5.97
CA GLN A 31 9.47 10.48 4.54
C GLN A 31 10.73 11.14 4.00
N ALA A 32 11.02 12.36 4.46
CA ALA A 32 12.18 13.10 4.01
C ALA A 32 13.49 12.40 4.41
N THR A 33 13.53 11.83 5.60
CA THR A 33 14.71 11.10 6.08
C THR A 33 14.94 9.84 5.25
N LEU A 34 13.89 9.10 4.97
CA LEU A 34 14.00 7.89 4.15
C LEU A 34 14.48 8.26 2.74
N ALA A 35 13.88 9.27 2.14
CA ALA A 35 14.28 9.74 0.82
C ALA A 35 15.76 10.13 0.78
N LYS A 36 16.20 10.88 1.77
CA LYS A 36 17.59 11.32 1.88
C LYS A 36 18.55 10.15 1.98
N ARG A 37 18.23 9.18 2.83
CA ARG A 37 19.09 8.00 3.03
C ARG A 37 19.17 7.13 1.79
N MET A 38 18.13 7.13 0.99
CA MET A 38 18.10 6.36 -0.25
C MET A 38 18.63 7.14 -1.45
N GLY A 39 18.93 8.42 -1.29
CA GLY A 39 19.36 9.26 -2.40
C GLY A 39 18.24 9.54 -3.38
N LEU A 40 17.02 9.66 -2.90
CA LEU A 40 15.84 9.87 -3.71
C LEU A 40 15.16 11.19 -3.38
N LYS A 41 14.28 11.63 -4.27
CA LYS A 41 13.43 12.79 -4.03
C LYS A 41 12.32 12.40 -3.05
N LEU A 42 11.93 13.37 -2.22
CA LEU A 42 10.80 13.17 -1.32
C LEU A 42 9.55 12.75 -2.07
N SER A 43 9.30 13.34 -3.23
CA SER A 43 8.13 13.03 -4.05
C SER A 43 8.09 11.55 -4.47
N THR A 44 9.25 10.93 -4.64
CA THR A 44 9.32 9.50 -4.99
C THR A 44 8.80 8.64 -3.85
N VAL A 45 9.24 8.91 -2.61
CA VAL A 45 8.76 8.19 -1.44
C VAL A 45 7.27 8.42 -1.24
N GLN A 46 6.81 9.66 -1.40
CA GLN A 46 5.39 9.98 -1.28
C GLN A 46 4.54 9.19 -2.26
N LYS A 47 4.99 9.10 -3.52
CA LYS A 47 4.27 8.32 -4.54
C LYS A 47 4.21 6.85 -4.20
N TRP A 48 5.28 6.28 -3.68
CA TRP A 48 5.28 4.88 -3.24
C TRP A 48 4.29 4.65 -2.11
N GLU A 49 4.26 5.53 -1.13
CA GLU A 49 3.36 5.38 0.02
C GLU A 49 1.90 5.65 -0.34
N ASP A 50 1.67 6.45 -1.38
CA ASP A 50 0.32 6.73 -1.89
C ASP A 50 -0.13 5.72 -2.95
N ASP A 51 0.67 4.70 -3.21
CA ASP A 51 0.39 3.66 -4.22
C ASP A 51 0.23 4.21 -5.64
N LEU A 52 0.89 5.33 -5.92
CA LEU A 52 0.90 5.93 -7.25
C LEU A 52 2.05 5.41 -8.11
N ALA A 53 3.05 4.80 -7.48
CA ALA A 53 4.20 4.21 -8.16
C ALA A 53 4.74 3.08 -7.29
N GLU A 54 5.53 2.21 -7.90
CA GLU A 54 6.15 1.09 -7.18
C GLU A 54 7.67 1.15 -7.36
N PRO A 55 8.44 0.83 -6.31
CA PRO A 55 9.88 0.75 -6.45
C PRO A 55 10.28 -0.47 -7.26
N ARG A 56 11.39 -0.35 -7.98
CA ARG A 56 11.97 -1.49 -8.69
C ARG A 56 12.64 -2.42 -7.68
N ALA A 57 12.94 -3.63 -8.12
CA ALA A 57 13.46 -4.69 -7.25
C ALA A 57 14.70 -4.26 -6.44
N ASN A 58 15.64 -3.55 -7.06
CA ASN A 58 16.83 -3.11 -6.35
C ASN A 58 16.53 -2.10 -5.24
N ARG A 59 15.60 -1.19 -5.49
CA ARG A 59 15.17 -0.22 -4.47
C ARG A 59 14.37 -0.91 -3.37
N LEU A 60 13.53 -1.85 -3.75
CA LEU A 60 12.74 -2.63 -2.81
C LEU A 60 13.65 -3.40 -1.86
N GLN A 61 14.72 -3.98 -2.36
CA GLN A 61 15.69 -4.68 -1.55
C GLN A 61 16.39 -3.74 -0.57
N MET A 62 16.74 -2.53 -1.03
CA MET A 62 17.34 -1.51 -0.17
C MET A 62 16.40 -1.07 0.94
N ILE A 63 15.13 -0.85 0.60
CA ILE A 63 14.10 -0.46 1.56
C ILE A 63 13.99 -1.54 2.64
N ALA A 64 13.84 -2.79 2.22
CA ALA A 64 13.69 -3.91 3.13
C ALA A 64 14.86 -3.99 4.12
N GLY A 65 16.08 -3.87 3.60
CA GLY A 65 17.27 -3.89 4.44
C GLY A 65 17.35 -2.71 5.38
N MET A 66 17.03 -1.53 4.88
CA MET A 66 17.11 -0.30 5.67
C MET A 66 16.05 -0.24 6.77
N LEU A 67 14.87 -0.76 6.52
CA LEU A 67 13.76 -0.74 7.45
C LEU A 67 13.65 -2.03 8.27
N ASN A 68 14.52 -2.98 8.03
CA ASN A 68 14.58 -4.25 8.75
C ASN A 68 13.27 -5.04 8.69
N VAL A 69 12.71 -5.13 7.50
CA VAL A 69 11.53 -5.94 7.23
C VAL A 69 11.83 -6.83 6.04
N SER A 70 11.04 -7.90 5.84
CA SER A 70 11.27 -8.75 4.69
C SER A 70 10.69 -8.13 3.42
N MET A 71 11.34 -8.39 2.30
CA MET A 71 10.86 -7.98 0.98
C MET A 71 9.50 -8.60 0.68
N VAL A 72 9.34 -9.87 1.04
CA VAL A 72 8.09 -10.59 0.83
C VAL A 72 6.96 -9.92 1.61
N TRP A 73 7.22 -9.53 2.86
CA TRP A 73 6.21 -8.82 3.64
C TRP A 73 5.82 -7.49 3.00
N LEU A 74 6.78 -6.72 2.54
CA LEU A 74 6.50 -5.44 1.88
C LEU A 74 5.58 -5.62 0.66
N ILE A 75 5.84 -6.65 -0.13
CA ILE A 75 5.09 -6.90 -1.36
C ILE A 75 3.75 -7.54 -1.10
N THR A 76 3.72 -8.55 -0.24
CA THR A 76 2.54 -9.42 -0.07
C THR A 76 1.79 -9.23 1.24
N GLY A 77 2.45 -8.68 2.25
CA GLY A 77 1.88 -8.60 3.60
C GLY A 77 2.08 -9.87 4.41
N GLU A 78 2.75 -10.86 3.86
CA GLU A 78 3.04 -12.11 4.54
C GLU A 78 4.51 -12.17 4.95
N GLY A 79 4.78 -12.81 6.06
CA GLY A 79 6.14 -12.94 6.57
C GLY A 79 6.44 -11.91 7.65
N GLU A 80 7.73 -11.67 7.88
CA GLU A 80 8.18 -10.79 8.95
C GLU A 80 8.14 -9.32 8.53
N GLY A 81 7.40 -8.54 9.26
CA GLY A 81 7.27 -7.11 9.05
C GLY A 81 6.98 -6.40 10.34
N VAL A 82 6.22 -5.32 10.25
CA VAL A 82 5.83 -4.54 11.41
C VAL A 82 4.70 -5.25 12.16
N SER A 83 4.85 -5.33 13.48
CA SER A 83 3.82 -5.87 14.33
C SER A 83 2.63 -4.91 14.41
N GLU A 84 1.47 -5.45 14.75
CA GLU A 84 0.29 -4.64 14.97
C GLU A 84 0.56 -3.60 16.07
N PRO A 85 -0.05 -2.42 15.96
CA PRO A 85 0.08 -1.42 17.01
C PRO A 85 -0.42 -1.97 18.33
N GLU A 86 0.41 -1.88 19.36
CA GLU A 86 0.07 -2.42 20.68
C GLU A 86 -0.63 -1.41 21.58
N SER A 87 -0.43 -0.14 21.28
CA SER A 87 -0.77 0.93 22.21
C SER A 87 -2.25 1.22 22.34
N ASP A 88 -3.02 1.02 21.28
CA ASP A 88 -4.45 1.30 21.32
C ASP A 88 -5.17 0.21 20.55
N PRO A 89 -5.70 -0.79 21.27
CA PRO A 89 -6.46 -1.79 20.56
C PRO A 89 -7.67 -1.13 19.93
N ILE A 90 -7.72 -1.18 18.62
CA ILE A 90 -8.89 -0.74 17.89
C ILE A 90 -10.04 -1.64 18.31
N SER A 91 -11.16 -1.05 18.66
CA SER A 91 -12.35 -1.82 18.96
C SER A 91 -12.76 -2.64 17.74
N ALA A 92 -13.53 -3.70 17.98
CA ALA A 92 -14.05 -4.53 16.90
C ALA A 92 -14.82 -3.67 15.89
N ASP A 93 -15.56 -2.67 16.38
CA ASP A 93 -16.33 -1.78 15.53
C ASP A 93 -15.46 -0.93 14.62
N MET A 94 -14.38 -0.39 15.17
CA MET A 94 -13.43 0.41 14.39
C MET A 94 -12.74 -0.44 13.33
N HIS A 95 -12.39 -1.66 13.70
CA HIS A 95 -11.76 -2.58 12.76
C HIS A 95 -12.72 -2.90 11.61
N GLU A 96 -13.97 -3.16 11.93
CA GLU A 96 -14.99 -3.44 10.94
C GLU A 96 -15.13 -2.28 9.96
N ILE A 97 -15.15 -1.04 10.48
CA ILE A 97 -15.22 0.16 9.65
C ILE A 97 -13.97 0.25 8.75
N LEU A 98 -12.81 -0.01 9.30
CA LEU A 98 -11.57 0.03 8.52
C LEU A 98 -11.61 -0.97 7.35
N MET A 99 -12.06 -2.19 7.61
CA MET A 99 -12.18 -3.21 6.57
C MET A 99 -13.21 -2.81 5.52
N GLU A 100 -14.29 -2.18 5.93
CA GLU A 100 -15.30 -1.68 5.02
C GLU A 100 -14.75 -0.57 4.12
N ILE A 101 -13.98 0.35 4.70
CA ILE A 101 -13.31 1.41 3.94
C ILE A 101 -12.36 0.79 2.90
N ARG A 102 -11.55 -0.20 3.30
CA ARG A 102 -10.63 -0.86 2.39
C ARG A 102 -11.36 -1.56 1.24
N GLY A 103 -12.47 -2.22 1.57
CA GLY A 103 -13.31 -2.87 0.56
C GLY A 103 -13.87 -1.87 -0.44
N LEU A 104 -14.35 -0.74 0.04
CA LEU A 104 -14.89 0.32 -0.83
C LEU A 104 -13.79 0.92 -1.71
N GLN A 105 -12.61 1.14 -1.16
CA GLN A 105 -11.48 1.65 -1.95
C GLN A 105 -11.12 0.71 -3.09
N ALA A 106 -11.12 -0.60 -2.81
CA ALA A 106 -10.85 -1.60 -3.84
C ALA A 106 -11.92 -1.59 -4.94
N GLN A 107 -13.19 -1.43 -4.54
CA GLN A 107 -14.30 -1.34 -5.49
C GLN A 107 -14.19 -0.10 -6.37
N PHE A 108 -13.86 1.04 -5.78
CA PHE A 108 -13.69 2.29 -6.54
C PHE A 108 -12.55 2.15 -7.55
N LYS A 109 -11.44 1.57 -7.14
CA LYS A 109 -10.31 1.36 -8.03
C LYS A 109 -10.70 0.46 -9.21
N SER A 110 -11.38 -0.64 -8.92
CA SER A 110 -11.84 -1.57 -9.95
C SER A 110 -12.81 -0.91 -10.92
N ARG A 111 -13.75 -0.12 -10.40
CA ARG A 111 -14.71 0.58 -11.23
C ARG A 111 -14.06 1.68 -12.06
N ALA A 112 -13.07 2.38 -11.50
CA ALA A 112 -12.33 3.38 -12.25
C ALA A 112 -11.59 2.75 -13.44
N GLU A 113 -11.00 1.59 -13.24
CA GLU A 113 -10.32 0.86 -14.30
C GLU A 113 -11.30 0.43 -15.39
N LYS A 114 -12.47 -0.06 -14.98
CA LYS A 114 -13.52 -0.45 -15.93
C LYS A 114 -13.98 0.75 -16.73
N LEU A 115 -14.18 1.87 -16.07
CA LEU A 115 -14.60 3.12 -16.73
C LEU A 115 -13.55 3.56 -17.75
N GLY A 116 -12.28 3.46 -17.41
CA GLY A 116 -11.20 3.77 -18.34
C GLY A 116 -11.21 2.89 -19.56
N ARG A 117 -11.46 1.60 -19.40
CA ARG A 117 -11.55 0.66 -20.50
C ARG A 117 -12.74 0.98 -21.41
N LEU A 118 -13.87 1.34 -20.82
CA LEU A 118 -15.07 1.69 -21.60
C LEU A 118 -14.86 2.99 -22.38
N GLU A 119 -14.21 3.96 -21.74
CA GLU A 119 -13.88 5.22 -22.40
C GLU A 119 -12.97 5.01 -23.62
N LYS A 120 -11.97 4.16 -23.44
CA LYS A 120 -11.07 3.80 -24.55
C LYS A 120 -11.83 3.12 -25.69
N LYS A 121 -12.70 2.21 -25.34
CA LYS A 121 -13.53 1.50 -26.33
C LYS A 121 -14.41 2.48 -27.08
N LEU A 122 -15.02 3.42 -26.39
CA LEU A 122 -15.86 4.45 -27.01
C LEU A 122 -15.05 5.32 -27.97
N ARG A 123 -13.86 5.74 -27.58
CA ARG A 123 -12.99 6.53 -28.45
C ARG A 123 -12.62 5.79 -29.72
N LEU A 124 -12.36 4.49 -29.61
CA LEU A 124 -12.05 3.66 -30.78
C LEU A 124 -13.23 3.56 -31.72
N LEU A 125 -14.44 3.38 -31.16
CA LEU A 125 -15.66 3.31 -31.99
C LEU A 125 -15.94 4.64 -32.69
N LEU A 126 -15.76 5.74 -32.01
CA LEU A 126 -15.93 7.09 -32.58
C LEU A 126 -14.94 7.33 -33.73
N LYS A 127 -13.72 6.83 -33.58
CA LYS A 127 -12.71 6.94 -34.62
C LYS A 127 -13.08 6.18 -35.89
N THR A 128 -13.66 4.99 -35.71
CA THR A 128 -14.01 4.17 -36.87
C THR A 128 -15.24 4.67 -37.63
N GLU A 129 -16.05 5.51 -37.00
CA GLU A 129 -17.23 6.08 -37.67
C GLU A 129 -16.97 7.43 -38.32
N ALA A 130 -15.82 8.00 -38.04
CA ALA A 130 -15.47 9.33 -38.59
C ALA A 130 -15.07 9.26 -40.06
#